data_30ffe99bedf73aa7645d6bf41120d0a5
#
_entry.id   30ffe99bedf73aa7645d6bf41120d0a5
#
_cell.length_a   1.000
_cell.length_b   1.000
_cell.length_c   1.000
_cell.angle_alpha   90.00
_cell.angle_beta   90.00
_cell.angle_gamma   90.00
#
_symmetry.space_group_name_H-M   'P 1'
#
loop_
_entity.id
_entity.type
_entity.pdbx_description
1 polymer ?
#
loop_
_entity_poly.entity_id
_entity_poly.type
_entity_poly.pdbx_seq_one_letter_code
_entity_poly.pdbx_strand_id
1 'polypeptide(L)'
;MNKIAYMTCVLSLAFTMQACDDFLDSFPQDTVTNENFWKSKEDADKVLVDIYASLLPKDAIFFDEAMSDNAYLVWDWWGGAQQVANGSYTTSGEIPTNRWNGSYEVIRKCWFLLEGIEKIEDISEQDKNKIIGETYFMLAYNYYVLTSYFGDVPLVTETLAIPESKQLVRTPKAEVVDYAINK
;
A
#
# COMPACT_ATOMS: atom_id res chain seq x y z
N MET A 1 -14.89 66.66 -10.45
CA MET A 1 -14.36 65.39 -9.92
C MET A 1 -13.06 65.10 -10.63
N ASN A 2 -11.93 65.21 -9.95
CA ASN A 2 -10.60 65.29 -10.58
C ASN A 2 -10.14 63.97 -11.15
N LYS A 3 -9.76 63.94 -12.45
CA LYS A 3 -9.21 62.80 -13.14
C LYS A 3 -8.03 62.16 -12.38
N ILE A 4 -7.30 62.99 -11.62
CA ILE A 4 -6.19 62.56 -10.76
C ILE A 4 -6.69 61.69 -9.59
N ALA A 5 -7.83 62.00 -8.97
CA ALA A 5 -8.41 61.21 -7.88
C ALA A 5 -8.93 59.83 -8.35
N TYR A 6 -9.44 59.75 -9.59
CA TYR A 6 -9.83 58.47 -10.21
C TYR A 6 -8.62 57.63 -10.53
N MET A 7 -7.54 58.20 -11.03
CA MET A 7 -6.31 57.48 -11.38
C MET A 7 -5.59 56.94 -10.15
N THR A 8 -5.58 57.68 -9.03
CA THR A 8 -5.03 57.21 -7.76
C THR A 8 -5.90 56.09 -7.14
N CYS A 9 -7.22 56.15 -7.27
CA CYS A 9 -8.11 55.10 -6.76
C CYS A 9 -7.99 53.79 -7.57
N VAL A 10 -7.82 53.85 -8.88
CA VAL A 10 -7.60 52.70 -9.75
C VAL A 10 -6.22 52.08 -9.52
N LEU A 11 -5.19 52.92 -9.29
CA LEU A 11 -3.85 52.45 -9.00
C LEU A 11 -3.75 51.74 -7.63
N SER A 12 -4.49 52.22 -6.60
CA SER A 12 -4.54 51.61 -5.29
C SER A 12 -5.32 50.26 -5.30
N LEU A 13 -6.36 50.14 -6.14
CA LEU A 13 -7.12 48.91 -6.30
C LEU A 13 -6.32 47.82 -7.02
N ALA A 14 -5.40 48.16 -7.93
CA ALA A 14 -4.55 47.24 -8.64
C ALA A 14 -3.45 46.61 -7.73
N PHE A 15 -3.04 47.32 -6.68
CA PHE A 15 -2.03 46.82 -5.71
C PHE A 15 -2.61 45.88 -4.66
N THR A 16 -3.92 45.81 -4.48
CA THR A 16 -4.55 44.89 -3.49
C THR A 16 -4.84 43.51 -4.04
N MET A 17 -4.60 43.27 -5.33
CA MET A 17 -4.80 41.94 -5.96
C MET A 17 -3.57 41.00 -5.88
N GLN A 18 -2.51 41.44 -5.25
CA GLN A 18 -1.40 40.55 -4.89
C GLN A 18 -1.66 39.89 -3.51
N ALA A 19 -2.79 39.23 -3.37
CA ALA A 19 -3.09 38.44 -2.19
C ALA A 19 -2.37 37.10 -2.32
N CYS A 20 -1.50 36.84 -1.39
CA CYS A 20 -0.71 35.65 -1.11
C CYS A 20 -1.37 34.34 -1.54
N ASP A 21 -0.92 33.73 -2.61
CA ASP A 21 -1.21 32.34 -2.93
C ASP A 21 -0.57 31.41 -1.88
N ASP A 22 0.57 31.75 -1.32
CA ASP A 22 1.29 31.00 -0.29
C ASP A 22 0.54 30.82 1.04
N PHE A 23 -0.47 31.65 1.35
CA PHE A 23 -1.20 31.52 2.61
C PHE A 23 -2.30 30.45 2.56
N LEU A 24 -2.76 30.09 1.38
CA LEU A 24 -3.80 29.07 1.18
C LEU A 24 -3.20 27.66 1.02
N ASP A 25 -1.92 27.57 0.74
CA ASP A 25 -1.18 26.30 0.62
C ASP A 25 -0.55 25.83 1.95
N SER A 26 -1.03 26.35 3.09
CA SER A 26 -0.62 25.80 4.38
C SER A 26 -1.18 24.38 4.53
N PHE A 27 -0.34 23.38 4.28
CA PHE A 27 -0.63 22.00 4.65
C PHE A 27 -1.01 21.96 6.13
N PRO A 28 -2.11 21.31 6.51
CA PRO A 28 -2.46 21.12 7.91
C PRO A 28 -1.28 20.45 8.63
N GLN A 29 -0.64 21.15 9.56
CA GLN A 29 0.48 20.57 10.33
C GLN A 29 0.04 19.41 11.22
N ASP A 30 -1.26 19.29 11.46
CA ASP A 30 -1.88 18.25 12.28
C ASP A 30 -2.24 16.97 11.49
N THR A 31 -2.07 17.00 10.15
CA THR A 31 -2.38 15.84 9.32
C THR A 31 -1.08 15.26 8.76
N VAL A 32 -0.83 14.00 9.03
CA VAL A 32 0.28 13.27 8.45
C VAL A 32 0.00 13.09 6.96
N THR A 33 0.73 13.82 6.13
CA THR A 33 0.70 13.67 4.66
C THR A 33 1.91 12.89 4.21
N ASN A 34 1.86 12.29 3.02
CA ASN A 34 3.01 11.58 2.44
C ASN A 34 4.27 12.48 2.28
N GLU A 35 4.07 13.80 2.22
CA GLU A 35 5.17 14.78 2.05
C GLU A 35 5.87 15.12 3.37
N ASN A 36 5.15 15.08 4.51
CA ASN A 36 5.71 15.43 5.81
C ASN A 36 5.98 14.22 6.73
N PHE A 37 5.67 13.00 6.27
CA PHE A 37 5.81 11.77 7.05
C PHE A 37 7.27 11.29 7.12
N TRP A 38 7.97 11.27 5.98
CA TRP A 38 9.28 10.65 5.83
C TRP A 38 10.42 11.58 6.32
N LYS A 39 10.73 11.59 7.62
CA LYS A 39 11.72 12.46 8.23
C LYS A 39 12.91 11.72 8.83
N SER A 40 12.70 10.50 9.26
CA SER A 40 13.71 9.75 10.02
C SER A 40 13.58 8.25 9.77
N LYS A 41 14.63 7.50 10.17
CA LYS A 41 14.62 6.04 10.18
C LYS A 41 13.42 5.47 10.94
N GLU A 42 13.06 6.09 12.07
CA GLU A 42 11.93 5.66 12.91
C GLU A 42 10.61 5.68 12.16
N ASP A 43 10.46 6.57 11.19
CA ASP A 43 9.24 6.61 10.36
C ASP A 43 9.20 5.44 9.38
N ALA A 44 10.33 5.08 8.79
CA ALA A 44 10.45 3.87 7.98
C ALA A 44 10.23 2.60 8.83
N ASP A 45 10.79 2.53 10.03
CA ASP A 45 10.60 1.41 10.96
C ASP A 45 9.13 1.23 11.34
N LYS A 46 8.37 2.33 11.58
CA LYS A 46 6.93 2.27 11.87
C LYS A 46 6.14 1.62 10.74
N VAL A 47 6.43 2.00 9.49
CA VAL A 47 5.76 1.41 8.33
C VAL A 47 6.16 -0.05 8.15
N LEU A 48 7.44 -0.39 8.36
CA LEU A 48 7.92 -1.77 8.30
C LEU A 48 7.23 -2.64 9.36
N VAL A 49 7.08 -2.14 10.58
CA VAL A 49 6.33 -2.85 11.66
C VAL A 49 4.86 -3.05 11.27
N ASP A 50 4.21 -2.06 10.64
CA ASP A 50 2.83 -2.21 10.15
C ASP A 50 2.72 -3.25 9.02
N ILE A 51 3.74 -3.32 8.14
CA ILE A 51 3.84 -4.39 7.13
C ILE A 51 3.93 -5.76 7.80
N TYR A 52 4.79 -5.93 8.81
CA TYR A 52 4.90 -7.18 9.58
C TYR A 52 3.62 -7.51 10.34
N ALA A 53 2.95 -6.51 10.91
CA ALA A 53 1.67 -6.70 11.60
C ALA A 53 0.54 -7.16 10.66
N SER A 54 0.69 -6.90 9.37
CA SER A 54 -0.24 -7.32 8.31
C SER A 54 0.06 -8.73 7.76
N LEU A 55 1.09 -9.43 8.27
CA LEU A 55 1.30 -10.84 7.99
C LEU A 55 0.06 -11.63 8.36
N LEU A 56 -0.12 -12.74 7.66
CA LEU A 56 -1.23 -13.67 7.92
C LEU A 56 -1.36 -13.92 9.43
N PRO A 57 -2.56 -13.76 9.99
CA PRO A 57 -2.78 -14.08 11.39
C PRO A 57 -2.38 -15.53 11.66
N LYS A 58 -1.89 -15.81 12.85
CA LYS A 58 -1.48 -17.18 13.25
C LYS A 58 -2.57 -18.24 13.01
N ASP A 59 -3.83 -17.84 13.04
CA ASP A 59 -4.97 -18.70 12.72
C ASP A 59 -5.03 -19.11 11.24
N ALA A 60 -4.39 -18.35 10.36
CA ALA A 60 -4.36 -18.66 8.93
C ALA A 60 -3.70 -20.01 8.65
N ILE A 61 -2.70 -20.42 9.44
CA ILE A 61 -2.06 -21.73 9.33
C ILE A 61 -3.08 -22.84 9.61
N PHE A 62 -3.93 -22.67 10.63
CA PHE A 62 -4.99 -23.65 10.92
C PHE A 62 -6.05 -23.72 9.84
N PHE A 63 -6.37 -22.59 9.21
CA PHE A 63 -7.29 -22.57 8.07
C PHE A 63 -6.67 -23.23 6.84
N ASP A 64 -5.37 -23.00 6.57
CA ASP A 64 -4.66 -23.62 5.46
C ASP A 64 -4.61 -25.16 5.64
N GLU A 65 -4.30 -25.65 6.84
CA GLU A 65 -4.36 -27.08 7.16
C GLU A 65 -5.77 -27.64 7.04
N ALA A 66 -6.79 -26.90 7.46
CA ALA A 66 -8.19 -27.32 7.39
C ALA A 66 -8.81 -27.27 5.98
N MET A 67 -8.12 -26.64 5.01
CA MET A 67 -8.48 -26.71 3.59
C MET A 67 -7.87 -27.91 2.88
N SER A 68 -6.94 -28.62 3.53
CA SER A 68 -6.28 -29.82 3.04
C SER A 68 -6.91 -31.08 3.62
N ASP A 69 -6.28 -32.22 3.37
CA ASP A 69 -6.65 -33.52 3.97
C ASP A 69 -6.01 -33.77 5.34
N ASN A 70 -5.17 -32.85 5.82
CA ASN A 70 -4.43 -32.98 7.08
C ASN A 70 -5.29 -32.64 8.31
N ALA A 71 -6.25 -31.76 8.18
CA ALA A 71 -7.07 -31.29 9.29
C ALA A 71 -8.52 -31.05 8.88
N TYR A 72 -9.41 -31.05 9.88
CA TYR A 72 -10.82 -30.73 9.68
C TYR A 72 -11.27 -29.67 10.68
N LEU A 73 -11.83 -28.57 10.17
CA LEU A 73 -12.43 -27.54 11.02
C LEU A 73 -13.86 -27.91 11.36
N VAL A 74 -14.13 -28.13 12.64
CA VAL A 74 -15.47 -28.58 13.10
C VAL A 74 -16.54 -27.52 12.89
N TRP A 75 -16.17 -26.24 12.94
CA TRP A 75 -17.11 -25.13 12.82
C TRP A 75 -17.10 -24.55 11.40
N ASP A 76 -18.23 -24.72 10.70
CA ASP A 76 -18.44 -24.26 9.32
C ASP A 76 -18.57 -22.72 9.20
N TRP A 77 -18.92 -22.05 10.29
CA TRP A 77 -19.08 -20.59 10.35
C TRP A 77 -17.79 -19.83 10.62
N TRP A 78 -16.68 -20.53 10.89
CA TRP A 78 -15.41 -19.89 11.22
C TRP A 78 -14.41 -20.01 10.07
N GLY A 79 -14.10 -18.85 9.44
CA GLY A 79 -13.00 -18.70 8.48
C GLY A 79 -13.22 -19.33 7.09
N GLY A 80 -14.35 -19.98 6.84
CA GLY A 80 -14.69 -20.51 5.51
C GLY A 80 -13.84 -21.67 5.00
N ALA A 81 -12.95 -22.28 5.82
CA ALA A 81 -12.04 -23.33 5.41
C ALA A 81 -12.77 -24.61 4.91
N GLN A 82 -13.88 -24.98 5.56
CA GLN A 82 -14.68 -26.13 5.12
C GLN A 82 -15.26 -25.93 3.71
N GLN A 83 -15.63 -24.72 3.36
CA GLN A 83 -16.18 -24.42 2.03
C GLN A 83 -15.13 -24.64 0.95
N VAL A 84 -13.86 -24.34 1.24
CA VAL A 84 -12.76 -24.62 0.34
C VAL A 84 -12.47 -26.12 0.29
N ALA A 85 -12.38 -26.79 1.44
CA ALA A 85 -12.09 -28.22 1.54
C ALA A 85 -13.11 -29.10 0.80
N ASN A 86 -14.40 -28.75 0.85
CA ASN A 86 -15.48 -29.51 0.20
C ASN A 86 -15.85 -28.99 -1.20
N GLY A 87 -15.17 -27.95 -1.71
CA GLY A 87 -15.41 -27.38 -3.03
C GLY A 87 -16.67 -26.50 -3.15
N SER A 88 -17.32 -26.13 -2.04
CA SER A 88 -18.52 -25.28 -2.07
C SER A 88 -18.23 -23.78 -1.98
N TYR A 89 -16.95 -23.38 -1.98
CA TYR A 89 -16.55 -21.97 -1.90
C TYR A 89 -16.99 -21.17 -3.14
N THR A 90 -17.11 -19.88 -2.95
CA THR A 90 -17.31 -18.91 -4.05
C THR A 90 -16.12 -17.95 -4.12
N THR A 91 -15.96 -17.27 -5.26
CA THR A 91 -14.91 -16.27 -5.45
C THR A 91 -15.02 -15.07 -4.49
N SER A 92 -16.22 -14.85 -3.92
CA SER A 92 -16.50 -13.84 -2.90
C SER A 92 -16.53 -14.42 -1.48
N GLY A 93 -16.13 -15.68 -1.31
CA GLY A 93 -16.00 -16.32 0.00
C GLY A 93 -14.94 -15.66 0.87
N GLU A 94 -14.97 -15.92 2.16
CA GLU A 94 -14.10 -15.28 3.14
C GLU A 94 -12.62 -15.50 2.84
N ILE A 95 -12.19 -16.73 2.63
CA ILE A 95 -10.77 -17.04 2.37
C ILE A 95 -10.27 -16.40 1.08
N PRO A 96 -10.89 -16.59 -0.11
CA PRO A 96 -10.42 -15.92 -1.32
C PRO A 96 -10.37 -14.40 -1.17
N THR A 97 -11.39 -13.79 -0.57
CA THR A 97 -11.45 -12.34 -0.38
C THR A 97 -10.33 -11.84 0.55
N ASN A 98 -10.13 -12.49 1.70
CA ASN A 98 -9.13 -12.09 2.68
C ASN A 98 -7.72 -12.27 2.14
N ARG A 99 -7.44 -13.39 1.43
CA ARG A 99 -6.12 -13.63 0.81
C ARG A 99 -5.80 -12.63 -0.27
N TRP A 100 -6.78 -12.31 -1.13
CA TRP A 100 -6.60 -11.32 -2.19
C TRP A 100 -6.38 -9.92 -1.63
N ASN A 101 -7.32 -9.43 -0.84
CA ASN A 101 -7.28 -8.06 -0.33
C ASN A 101 -6.10 -7.83 0.62
N GLY A 102 -5.86 -8.77 1.54
CA GLY A 102 -4.75 -8.67 2.50
C GLY A 102 -3.39 -8.63 1.80
N SER A 103 -3.15 -9.49 0.82
CA SER A 103 -1.88 -9.49 0.09
C SER A 103 -1.67 -8.20 -0.70
N TYR A 104 -2.68 -7.67 -1.40
CA TYR A 104 -2.55 -6.41 -2.12
C TYR A 104 -2.45 -5.20 -1.20
N GLU A 105 -3.04 -5.24 -0.01
CA GLU A 105 -2.84 -4.21 1.02
C GLU A 105 -1.37 -4.17 1.46
N VAL A 106 -0.75 -5.33 1.73
CA VAL A 106 0.66 -5.41 2.09
C VAL A 106 1.56 -4.96 0.94
N ILE A 107 1.30 -5.40 -0.30
CA ILE A 107 2.05 -4.96 -1.48
C ILE A 107 2.02 -3.44 -1.62
N ARG A 108 0.87 -2.80 -1.41
CA ARG A 108 0.74 -1.34 -1.43
C ARG A 108 1.57 -0.69 -0.32
N LYS A 109 1.56 -1.23 0.91
CA LYS A 109 2.38 -0.74 2.02
C LYS A 109 3.87 -0.90 1.72
N CYS A 110 4.28 -2.00 1.08
CA CYS A 110 5.67 -2.20 0.66
C CYS A 110 6.12 -1.12 -0.33
N TRP A 111 5.33 -0.82 -1.35
CA TRP A 111 5.67 0.23 -2.30
C TRP A 111 5.69 1.61 -1.66
N PHE A 112 4.74 1.90 -0.78
CA PHE A 112 4.74 3.14 0.00
C PHE A 112 6.03 3.31 0.82
N LEU A 113 6.53 2.22 1.44
CA LEU A 113 7.80 2.25 2.18
C LEU A 113 9.00 2.41 1.25
N LEU A 114 9.07 1.65 0.15
CA LEU A 114 10.18 1.70 -0.80
C LEU A 114 10.34 3.09 -1.45
N GLU A 115 9.23 3.75 -1.77
CA GLU A 115 9.24 5.11 -2.31
C GLU A 115 9.50 6.17 -1.23
N GLY A 116 9.04 5.90 -0.02
CA GLY A 116 9.17 6.82 1.10
C GLY A 116 10.58 6.87 1.69
N ILE A 117 11.26 5.74 1.79
CA ILE A 117 12.61 5.65 2.37
C ILE A 117 13.64 6.44 1.56
N GLU A 118 13.40 6.64 0.26
CA GLU A 118 14.25 7.47 -0.60
C GLU A 118 14.20 8.96 -0.25
N LYS A 119 13.17 9.41 0.49
CA LYS A 119 12.97 10.80 0.91
C LYS A 119 13.65 11.13 2.25
N ILE A 120 14.13 10.11 2.95
CA ILE A 120 14.81 10.29 4.26
C ILE A 120 16.27 10.62 4.00
N GLU A 121 16.66 11.85 4.34
CA GLU A 121 18.03 12.34 4.12
C GLU A 121 19.02 11.80 5.19
N ASP A 122 18.57 11.69 6.45
CA ASP A 122 19.39 11.27 7.58
C ASP A 122 19.14 9.81 7.97
N ILE A 123 19.48 8.89 7.06
CA ILE A 123 19.48 7.45 7.30
C ILE A 123 20.80 6.83 6.84
N SER A 124 21.37 5.93 7.64
CA SER A 124 22.58 5.22 7.22
C SER A 124 22.28 4.28 6.05
N GLU A 125 23.21 4.14 5.11
CA GLU A 125 23.09 3.18 3.99
C GLU A 125 22.85 1.75 4.49
N GLN A 126 23.42 1.38 5.61
CA GLN A 126 23.25 0.06 6.21
C GLN A 126 21.78 -0.15 6.67
N ASP A 127 21.21 0.82 7.38
CA ASP A 127 19.83 0.75 7.84
C ASP A 127 18.84 0.79 6.68
N LYS A 128 19.09 1.68 5.71
CA LYS A 128 18.32 1.81 4.49
C LYS A 128 18.26 0.48 3.73
N ASN A 129 19.41 -0.11 3.45
CA ASN A 129 19.49 -1.39 2.72
C ASN A 129 18.84 -2.55 3.50
N LYS A 130 18.94 -2.53 4.83
CA LYS A 130 18.26 -3.52 5.66
C LYS A 130 16.74 -3.42 5.52
N ILE A 131 16.18 -2.22 5.69
CA ILE A 131 14.73 -1.97 5.60
C ILE A 131 14.23 -2.32 4.19
N ILE A 132 14.96 -1.93 3.14
CA ILE A 132 14.62 -2.26 1.75
C ILE A 132 14.61 -3.78 1.54
N GLY A 133 15.62 -4.50 2.02
CA GLY A 133 15.70 -5.95 1.88
C GLY A 133 14.54 -6.67 2.59
N GLU A 134 14.21 -6.26 3.82
CA GLU A 134 13.06 -6.78 4.54
C GLU A 134 11.73 -6.49 3.80
N THR A 135 11.61 -5.29 3.23
CA THR A 135 10.41 -4.90 2.46
C THR A 135 10.26 -5.72 1.18
N TYR A 136 11.34 -5.98 0.45
CA TYR A 136 11.30 -6.85 -0.73
C TYR A 136 10.97 -8.31 -0.38
N PHE A 137 11.47 -8.81 0.76
CA PHE A 137 11.06 -10.12 1.24
C PHE A 137 9.55 -10.19 1.47
N MET A 138 8.96 -9.18 2.12
CA MET A 138 7.53 -9.12 2.36
C MET A 138 6.71 -9.01 1.07
N LEU A 139 7.21 -8.25 0.10
CA LEU A 139 6.63 -8.15 -1.24
C LEU A 139 6.61 -9.51 -1.94
N ALA A 140 7.75 -10.20 -1.97
CA ALA A 140 7.89 -11.53 -2.58
C ALA A 140 7.00 -12.57 -1.90
N TYR A 141 6.93 -12.56 -0.57
CA TYR A 141 6.05 -13.45 0.19
C TYR A 141 4.57 -13.27 -0.18
N ASN A 142 4.10 -12.03 -0.33
CA ASN A 142 2.71 -11.77 -0.70
C ASN A 142 2.41 -12.17 -2.15
N TYR A 143 3.36 -12.04 -3.08
CA TYR A 143 3.22 -12.59 -4.43
C TYR A 143 3.23 -14.12 -4.44
N TYR A 144 4.03 -14.77 -3.59
CA TYR A 144 3.97 -16.22 -3.39
C TYR A 144 2.58 -16.64 -2.93
N VAL A 145 2.01 -15.99 -1.92
CA VAL A 145 0.64 -16.26 -1.45
C VAL A 145 -0.37 -16.09 -2.59
N LEU A 146 -0.36 -14.94 -3.27
CA LEU A 146 -1.28 -14.65 -4.37
C LEU A 146 -1.19 -15.69 -5.49
N THR A 147 0.01 -16.01 -5.95
CA THR A 147 0.20 -16.96 -7.07
C THR A 147 -0.09 -18.38 -6.69
N SER A 148 0.01 -18.73 -5.39
CA SER A 148 -0.35 -20.06 -4.88
C SER A 148 -1.87 -20.28 -4.88
N TYR A 149 -2.65 -19.24 -4.50
CA TYR A 149 -4.11 -19.33 -4.44
C TYR A 149 -4.80 -19.04 -5.77
N PHE A 150 -4.28 -18.12 -6.57
CA PHE A 150 -5.00 -17.54 -7.71
C PHE A 150 -4.33 -17.77 -9.07
N GLY A 151 -3.12 -18.32 -9.11
CA GLY A 151 -2.36 -18.49 -10.35
C GLY A 151 -1.89 -17.15 -10.90
N ASP A 152 -2.40 -16.75 -12.06
CA ASP A 152 -2.10 -15.45 -12.67
C ASP A 152 -2.75 -14.32 -11.86
N VAL A 153 -1.97 -13.30 -11.54
CA VAL A 153 -2.40 -12.14 -10.71
C VAL A 153 -1.84 -10.83 -11.25
N PRO A 154 -2.47 -9.69 -11.01
CA PRO A 154 -1.89 -8.40 -11.36
C PRO A 154 -0.54 -8.17 -10.68
N LEU A 155 0.47 -7.84 -11.46
CA LEU A 155 1.79 -7.46 -10.98
C LEU A 155 1.84 -5.94 -10.80
N VAL A 156 2.00 -5.49 -9.56
CA VAL A 156 2.13 -4.08 -9.17
C VAL A 156 3.60 -3.83 -8.84
N THR A 157 4.21 -2.85 -9.50
CA THR A 157 5.64 -2.54 -9.39
C THR A 157 5.93 -1.15 -8.85
N GLU A 158 4.90 -0.42 -8.44
CA GLU A 158 4.96 0.95 -7.89
C GLU A 158 3.67 1.28 -7.16
N THR A 159 3.62 2.41 -6.47
CA THR A 159 2.37 2.95 -5.89
C THR A 159 1.44 3.42 -7.01
N LEU A 160 0.23 2.89 -7.05
CA LEU A 160 -0.76 3.21 -8.09
C LEU A 160 -1.84 4.16 -7.58
N ALA A 161 -2.24 5.09 -8.44
CA ALA A 161 -3.46 5.86 -8.24
C ALA A 161 -4.72 5.00 -8.51
N ILE A 162 -5.88 5.42 -7.96
CA ILE A 162 -7.14 4.67 -8.11
C ILE A 162 -7.53 4.43 -9.58
N PRO A 163 -7.38 5.39 -10.52
CA PRO A 163 -7.71 5.14 -11.92
C PRO A 163 -6.82 4.08 -12.56
N GLU A 164 -5.54 4.04 -12.22
CA GLU A 164 -4.54 3.10 -12.74
C GLU A 164 -4.77 1.69 -12.23
N SER A 165 -5.11 1.55 -10.95
CA SER A 165 -5.39 0.24 -10.34
C SER A 165 -6.57 -0.48 -11.00
N LYS A 166 -7.54 0.26 -11.57
CA LYS A 166 -8.68 -0.30 -12.30
C LYS A 166 -8.35 -0.85 -13.68
N GLN A 167 -7.18 -0.53 -14.22
CA GLN A 167 -6.71 -0.95 -15.54
C GLN A 167 -5.78 -2.16 -15.48
N LEU A 168 -5.44 -2.62 -14.28
CA LEU A 168 -4.56 -3.76 -14.09
C LEU A 168 -5.18 -5.03 -14.70
N VAL A 169 -4.35 -5.75 -15.43
CA VAL A 169 -4.65 -7.07 -15.97
C VAL A 169 -3.84 -8.14 -15.22
N ARG A 170 -4.24 -9.38 -15.32
CA ARG A 170 -3.47 -10.49 -14.75
C ARG A 170 -2.19 -10.70 -15.53
N THR A 171 -1.09 -10.85 -14.81
CA THR A 171 0.22 -11.23 -15.33
C THR A 171 0.39 -12.74 -15.13
N PRO A 172 0.97 -13.47 -16.08
CA PRO A 172 1.24 -14.90 -15.94
C PRO A 172 2.01 -15.22 -14.66
N LYS A 173 1.61 -16.27 -13.95
CA LYS A 173 2.23 -16.72 -12.69
C LYS A 173 3.76 -16.80 -12.77
N ALA A 174 4.29 -17.35 -13.87
CA ALA A 174 5.73 -17.50 -14.05
C ALA A 174 6.45 -16.14 -14.00
N GLU A 175 5.91 -15.12 -14.66
CA GLU A 175 6.48 -13.77 -14.67
C GLU A 175 6.41 -13.11 -13.29
N VAL A 176 5.31 -13.31 -12.55
CA VAL A 176 5.16 -12.79 -11.18
C VAL A 176 6.17 -13.46 -10.23
N VAL A 177 6.37 -14.78 -10.36
CA VAL A 177 7.34 -15.53 -9.56
C VAL A 177 8.77 -15.10 -9.90
N ASP A 178 9.09 -14.97 -11.19
CA ASP A 178 10.42 -14.50 -11.62
C ASP A 178 10.70 -13.08 -11.10
N TYR A 179 9.70 -12.21 -11.14
CA TYR A 179 9.82 -10.87 -10.54
C TYR A 179 10.10 -10.93 -9.03
N ALA A 180 9.36 -11.75 -8.30
CA ALA A 180 9.49 -11.87 -6.84
C ALA A 180 10.85 -12.45 -6.41
N ILE A 181 11.45 -13.34 -7.19
CA ILE A 181 12.75 -13.97 -6.89
C ILE A 181 13.92 -13.01 -7.20
N ASN A 182 13.75 -12.11 -8.16
CA ASN A 182 14.82 -11.23 -8.64
C ASN A 182 14.84 -9.84 -7.96
N LYS A 183 14.01 -9.61 -6.92
CA LYS A 183 14.00 -8.39 -6.11
C LYS A 183 14.69 -8.59 -4.78
#